data_6a437a4baa95d1466c79e2ac52df25ed
#
_entry.id   6a437a4baa95d1466c79e2ac52df25ed
#
_cell.length_a   1.000
_cell.length_b   1.000
_cell.length_c   1.000
_cell.angle_alpha   90.00
_cell.angle_beta   90.00
_cell.angle_gamma   90.00
#
_symmetry.space_group_name_H-M   'P 1'
#
loop_
_entity.id
_entity.type
_entity.pdbx_description
1 polymer ?
#
loop_
_entity_poly.entity_id
_entity_poly.type
_entity_poly.pdbx_seq_one_letter_code
_entity_poly.pdbx_strand_id
1 'polypeptide(L)'
;MRPVLDSALKLLAARSRTEAELRGGLEKRGYTSAEVEAAVARVRELGYLDDGEVARSRARSLLDRGASPRLAARRLEAQGISTAQAWSAVDEQAGEEGEAK
;
A
#
# COMPACT_ATOMS: atom_id res chain seq x y z
N MET A 1 -12.77 13.84 14.26
CA MET A 1 -12.60 12.59 13.49
C MET A 1 -13.21 12.65 12.08
N ARG A 2 -14.45 13.15 11.99
CA ARG A 2 -15.19 13.12 10.74
C ARG A 2 -14.49 13.75 9.51
N PRO A 3 -13.97 14.98 9.60
CA PRO A 3 -13.29 15.57 8.44
C PRO A 3 -12.09 14.77 7.97
N VAL A 4 -11.27 14.26 8.88
CA VAL A 4 -10.10 13.46 8.52
C VAL A 4 -10.52 12.10 7.98
N LEU A 5 -11.56 11.49 8.52
CA LEU A 5 -12.07 10.22 8.00
C LEU A 5 -12.62 10.38 6.59
N ASP A 6 -13.38 11.45 6.34
CA ASP A 6 -13.91 11.75 5.01
C ASP A 6 -12.77 11.94 4.01
N SER A 7 -11.71 12.63 4.39
CA SER A 7 -10.53 12.82 3.54
C SER A 7 -9.84 11.49 3.25
N ALA A 8 -9.70 10.64 4.26
CA ALA A 8 -9.10 9.32 4.09
C ALA A 8 -9.89 8.48 3.11
N LEU A 9 -11.21 8.46 3.24
CA LEU A 9 -12.08 7.69 2.36
C LEU A 9 -12.03 8.20 0.92
N LYS A 10 -11.94 9.52 0.73
CA LYS A 10 -11.79 10.11 -0.59
C LYS A 10 -10.47 9.71 -1.25
N LEU A 11 -9.39 9.72 -0.48
CA LEU A 11 -8.08 9.31 -0.98
C LEU A 11 -8.09 7.84 -1.42
N LEU A 12 -8.68 6.97 -0.61
CA LEU A 12 -8.76 5.55 -0.92
C LEU A 12 -9.71 5.25 -2.08
N ALA A 13 -10.77 6.05 -2.23
CA ALA A 13 -11.68 5.89 -3.36
C ALA A 13 -11.03 6.27 -4.68
N ALA A 14 -10.07 7.21 -4.67
CA ALA A 14 -9.39 7.64 -5.88
C ALA A 14 -8.42 6.58 -6.41
N ARG A 15 -7.71 5.88 -5.52
CA ARG A 15 -6.82 4.78 -5.88
C ARG A 15 -6.39 4.02 -4.63
N SER A 16 -5.93 2.78 -4.80
CA SER A 16 -5.40 2.01 -3.68
C SER A 16 -4.11 2.65 -3.17
N ARG A 17 -3.90 2.61 -1.86
CA ARG A 17 -2.75 3.25 -1.21
C ARG A 17 -2.22 2.37 -0.10
N THR A 18 -0.93 2.48 0.16
CA THR A 18 -0.35 1.88 1.37
C THR A 18 -0.74 2.75 2.57
N GLU A 19 -0.61 2.20 3.79
CA GLU A 19 -0.81 2.99 5.00
C GLU A 19 0.08 4.23 5.01
N ALA A 20 1.35 4.06 4.63
CA ALA A 20 2.30 5.18 4.60
C ALA A 20 1.87 6.27 3.62
N GLU A 21 1.38 5.89 2.44
CA GLU A 21 0.89 6.84 1.45
C GLU A 21 -0.35 7.57 1.96
N LEU A 22 -1.26 6.86 2.63
CA LEU A 22 -2.44 7.49 3.21
C LEU A 22 -2.05 8.49 4.29
N ARG A 23 -1.14 8.11 5.20
CA ARG A 23 -0.64 9.03 6.23
C ARG A 23 -0.06 10.29 5.61
N GLY A 24 0.80 10.13 4.60
CA GLY A 24 1.41 11.26 3.92
C GLY A 24 0.39 12.18 3.26
N GLY A 25 -0.63 11.59 2.64
CA GLY A 25 -1.69 12.37 2.01
C GLY A 25 -2.52 13.17 3.01
N LEU A 26 -2.79 12.60 4.18
CA LEU A 26 -3.54 13.29 5.24
C LEU A 26 -2.68 14.38 5.90
N GLU A 27 -1.41 14.10 6.14
CA GLU A 27 -0.47 15.09 6.69
C GLU A 27 -0.37 16.31 5.78
N LYS A 28 -0.30 16.11 4.47
CA LYS A 28 -0.25 17.20 3.50
C LYS A 28 -1.50 18.07 3.54
N ARG A 29 -2.62 17.51 3.98
CA ARG A 29 -3.86 18.26 4.13
C ARG A 29 -3.95 19.01 5.46
N GLY A 30 -2.92 18.91 6.30
CA GLY A 30 -2.81 19.66 7.54
C GLY A 30 -3.43 19.00 8.76
N TYR A 31 -3.82 17.73 8.68
CA TYR A 31 -4.35 17.02 9.84
C TYR A 31 -3.23 16.71 10.82
N THR A 32 -3.54 16.71 12.10
CA THR A 32 -2.58 16.41 13.15
C THR A 32 -2.22 14.93 13.14
N SER A 33 -1.09 14.60 13.76
CA SER A 33 -0.64 13.22 13.89
C SER A 33 -1.70 12.33 14.56
N ALA A 34 -2.35 12.83 15.61
CA ALA A 34 -3.42 12.09 16.30
C ALA A 34 -4.61 11.83 15.38
N GLU A 35 -5.02 12.84 14.63
CA GLU A 35 -6.13 12.72 13.67
C GLU A 35 -5.79 11.70 12.59
N VAL A 36 -4.57 11.77 12.05
CA VAL A 36 -4.10 10.84 11.01
C VAL A 36 -4.14 9.40 11.51
N GLU A 37 -3.56 9.14 12.68
CA GLU A 37 -3.52 7.77 13.21
C GLU A 37 -4.91 7.22 13.53
N ALA A 38 -5.80 8.05 14.03
CA ALA A 38 -7.19 7.65 14.29
C ALA A 38 -7.90 7.27 12.99
N ALA A 39 -7.72 8.06 11.94
CA ALA A 39 -8.34 7.79 10.64
C ALA A 39 -7.76 6.51 10.01
N VAL A 40 -6.45 6.33 10.06
CA VAL A 40 -5.79 5.13 9.55
C VAL A 40 -6.31 3.88 10.25
N ALA A 41 -6.39 3.91 11.58
CA ALA A 41 -6.92 2.79 12.35
C ALA A 41 -8.36 2.47 11.94
N ARG A 42 -9.18 3.50 11.74
CA ARG A 42 -10.59 3.32 11.40
C ARG A 42 -10.77 2.71 10.00
N VAL A 43 -10.07 3.21 9.00
CA VAL A 43 -10.20 2.66 7.64
C VAL A 43 -9.63 1.25 7.56
N ARG A 44 -8.63 0.92 8.38
CA ARG A 44 -8.12 -0.44 8.49
C ARG A 44 -9.20 -1.37 9.05
N GLU A 45 -9.87 -0.96 10.14
CA GLU A 45 -10.97 -1.72 10.72
C GLU A 45 -12.11 -1.96 9.74
N LEU A 46 -12.39 -0.97 8.89
CA LEU A 46 -13.44 -1.05 7.89
C LEU A 46 -13.03 -1.90 6.67
N GLY A 47 -11.80 -2.35 6.62
CA GLY A 47 -11.32 -3.18 5.51
C GLY A 47 -10.92 -2.42 4.26
N TYR A 48 -10.78 -1.10 4.34
CA TYR A 48 -10.41 -0.27 3.18
C TYR A 48 -8.90 -0.09 3.02
N LEU A 49 -8.12 -0.68 3.90
CA LEU A 49 -6.66 -0.52 3.91
C LEU A 49 -6.02 -1.88 4.17
N ASP A 50 -5.25 -2.36 3.20
CA ASP A 50 -4.59 -3.67 3.28
C ASP A 50 -3.27 -3.61 2.51
N ASP A 51 -2.17 -3.38 3.22
CA ASP A 51 -0.85 -3.28 2.62
C ASP A 51 -0.42 -4.58 1.93
N GLY A 52 -0.85 -5.72 2.42
CA GLY A 52 -0.56 -7.01 1.79
C GLY A 52 -1.17 -7.10 0.39
N GLU A 53 -2.43 -6.71 0.27
CA GLU A 53 -3.12 -6.70 -1.02
C GLU A 53 -2.50 -5.70 -1.99
N VAL A 54 -2.19 -4.50 -1.50
CA VAL A 54 -1.53 -3.47 -2.31
C VAL A 54 -0.18 -3.97 -2.79
N ALA A 55 0.60 -4.61 -1.92
CA ALA A 55 1.90 -5.16 -2.25
C ALA A 55 1.80 -6.22 -3.35
N ARG A 56 0.85 -7.15 -3.23
CA ARG A 56 0.65 -8.21 -4.23
C ARG A 56 0.29 -7.63 -5.60
N SER A 57 -0.65 -6.69 -5.62
CA SER A 57 -1.10 -6.06 -6.86
C SER A 57 0.03 -5.30 -7.54
N ARG A 58 0.78 -4.51 -6.77
CA ARG A 58 1.89 -3.72 -7.31
C ARG A 58 3.07 -4.60 -7.74
N ALA A 59 3.35 -5.67 -6.99
CA ALA A 59 4.40 -6.62 -7.35
C ALA A 59 4.10 -7.25 -8.72
N ARG A 60 2.86 -7.69 -8.91
CA ARG A 60 2.44 -8.26 -10.19
C ARG A 60 2.66 -7.27 -11.33
N SER A 61 2.21 -6.03 -11.15
CA SER A 61 2.36 -4.99 -12.17
C SER A 61 3.82 -4.71 -12.51
N LEU A 62 4.67 -4.61 -11.48
CA LEU A 62 6.09 -4.34 -11.70
C LEU A 62 6.79 -5.48 -12.43
N LEU A 63 6.54 -6.72 -12.02
CA LEU A 63 7.13 -7.88 -12.66
C LEU A 63 6.64 -8.05 -14.10
N ASP A 64 5.35 -7.82 -14.34
CA ASP A 64 4.78 -7.88 -15.70
C ASP A 64 5.43 -6.87 -16.64
N ARG A 65 5.87 -5.74 -16.11
CA ARG A 65 6.54 -4.69 -16.87
C ARG A 65 8.05 -4.91 -16.99
N GLY A 66 8.54 -6.02 -16.48
CA GLY A 66 9.94 -6.40 -16.65
C GLY A 66 10.86 -6.05 -15.50
N ALA A 67 10.35 -5.55 -14.37
CA ALA A 67 11.20 -5.30 -13.21
C ALA A 67 11.74 -6.62 -12.67
N SER A 68 13.00 -6.62 -12.24
CA SER A 68 13.54 -7.78 -11.53
C SER A 68 12.86 -7.89 -10.16
N PRO A 69 12.85 -9.10 -9.54
CA PRO A 69 12.31 -9.24 -8.19
C PRO A 69 12.92 -8.26 -7.19
N ARG A 70 14.22 -8.05 -7.25
CA ARG A 70 14.92 -7.12 -6.36
C ARG A 70 14.45 -5.69 -6.56
N LEU A 71 14.32 -5.24 -7.80
CA LEU A 71 13.84 -3.89 -8.09
C LEU A 71 12.39 -3.74 -7.64
N ALA A 72 11.56 -4.74 -7.90
CA ALA A 72 10.16 -4.71 -7.47
C ALA A 72 10.05 -4.56 -5.95
N ALA A 73 10.82 -5.37 -5.20
CA ALA A 73 10.82 -5.27 -3.74
C ALA A 73 11.24 -3.89 -3.25
N ARG A 74 12.30 -3.33 -3.84
CA ARG A 74 12.77 -1.98 -3.47
C ARG A 74 11.73 -0.91 -3.73
N ARG A 75 11.01 -1.02 -4.83
CA ARG A 75 9.96 -0.06 -5.15
C ARG A 75 8.81 -0.12 -4.16
N LEU A 76 8.43 -1.33 -3.76
CA LEU A 76 7.39 -1.51 -2.75
C LEU A 76 7.82 -0.92 -1.40
N GLU A 77 9.07 -1.15 -1.00
CA GLU A 77 9.61 -0.57 0.24
C GLU A 77 9.59 0.96 0.19
N ALA A 78 9.95 1.54 -0.95
CA ALA A 78 9.91 3.00 -1.14
C ALA A 78 8.49 3.56 -1.02
N GLN A 79 7.48 2.74 -1.27
CA GLN A 79 6.08 3.13 -1.15
C GLN A 79 5.51 2.85 0.25
N GLY A 80 6.35 2.43 1.18
CA GLY A 80 5.94 2.22 2.56
C GLY A 80 5.54 0.79 2.93
N ILE A 81 5.75 -0.17 2.03
CA ILE A 81 5.53 -1.58 2.34
C ILE A 81 6.72 -2.08 3.15
N SER A 82 6.46 -2.85 4.20
CA SER A 82 7.54 -3.42 5.00
C SER A 82 8.41 -4.35 4.15
N THR A 83 9.68 -4.49 4.51
CA THR A 83 10.61 -5.38 3.80
C THR A 83 10.06 -6.80 3.69
N ALA A 84 9.53 -7.33 4.80
CA ALA A 84 8.97 -8.68 4.83
C ALA A 84 7.78 -8.82 3.88
N GLN A 85 6.85 -7.88 3.91
CA GLN A 85 5.69 -7.90 3.01
C GLN A 85 6.09 -7.71 1.55
N ALA A 86 7.06 -6.83 1.29
CA ALA A 86 7.53 -6.58 -0.07
C ALA A 86 8.12 -7.85 -0.70
N TRP A 87 9.01 -8.51 0.02
CA TRP A 87 9.62 -9.74 -0.50
C TRP A 87 8.62 -10.89 -0.58
N SER A 88 7.71 -10.99 0.39
CA SER A 88 6.67 -12.02 0.34
C SER A 88 5.80 -11.85 -0.91
N ALA A 89 5.39 -10.62 -1.21
CA ALA A 89 4.57 -10.34 -2.39
C ALA A 89 5.32 -10.63 -3.70
N VAL A 90 6.57 -10.22 -3.77
CA VAL A 90 7.39 -10.45 -4.95
C VAL A 90 7.66 -11.93 -5.18
N ASP A 91 8.03 -12.66 -4.14
CA ASP A 91 8.27 -14.10 -4.23
C ASP A 91 7.03 -14.85 -4.66
N GLU A 92 5.88 -14.50 -4.12
CA GLU A 92 4.60 -15.10 -4.49
C GLU A 92 4.30 -14.91 -5.97
N GLN A 93 4.43 -13.68 -6.48
CA GLN A 93 4.15 -13.38 -7.87
C GLN A 93 5.19 -13.99 -8.82
N ALA A 94 6.46 -13.97 -8.45
CA ALA A 94 7.52 -14.58 -9.24
C ALA A 94 7.35 -16.10 -9.29
N GLY A 95 6.94 -16.71 -8.19
CA GLY A 95 6.67 -18.14 -8.12
C GLY A 95 5.53 -18.55 -9.04
N GLU A 96 4.45 -17.77 -9.06
CA GLU A 96 3.32 -18.03 -9.95
C GLU A 96 3.73 -17.93 -11.41
N GLU A 97 4.52 -16.94 -11.79
CA GLU A 97 5.04 -16.81 -13.15
C GLU A 97 5.95 -17.97 -13.50
N GLY A 98 6.81 -18.39 -12.59
CA GLY A 98 7.68 -19.52 -12.79
C GLY A 98 6.92 -20.80 -13.05
N GLU A 99 5.83 -21.03 -12.33
CA GLU A 99 4.96 -22.18 -12.49
C GLU A 99 4.22 -22.17 -13.84
N ALA A 100 3.87 -20.99 -14.31
CA ALA A 100 3.15 -20.85 -15.57
C ALA A 100 3.99 -21.22 -16.80
N LYS A 101 5.28 -21.26 -16.64
CA LYS A 101 6.21 -21.64 -17.72
C LYS A 101 6.44 -23.12 -17.75
#